data_a3f7b39e39fe9acca2384f3644ec6a92
#
_entry.id   a3f7b39e39fe9acca2384f3644ec6a92
#
_cell.length_a   1.000
_cell.length_b   1.000
_cell.length_c   1.000
_cell.angle_alpha   90.00
_cell.angle_beta   90.00
_cell.angle_gamma   90.00
#
_symmetry.space_group_name_H-M   'P 1'
#
loop_
_entity.id
_entity.type
_entity.pdbx_description
1 polymer ?
#
loop_
_entity_poly.entity_id
_entity_poly.type
_entity_poly.pdbx_seq_one_letter_code
_entity_poly.pdbx_strand_id
1 'polypeptide(L)'
;MQTRGLELPPLYREVRLREAGDAFAHACAIAAEAGAGTLVWSRSWHLFDVAVVLEPSLPLARARGALYVGMSALADALAVHAPPEKPIAFVWPDLVEVNGGAVGGARLAWEPGTEREAPAWMVLHVAVRLAFEQAAEPGLTPEITALAEEGYGELDAATLAESYARHLMAGLHEWQEEGFRAVARRYLERLDRPRAARRGLDPGGDLLLQDEHGAETRRALAPALAAPSWLAALGLAR
;
A
#
# COMPACT_ATOMS: atom_id res chain seq x y z
N MET A 1 -4.55 -20.61 24.39
CA MET A 1 -5.21 -20.48 23.10
C MET A 1 -4.12 -20.44 22.03
N GLN A 2 -3.94 -21.52 21.25
CA GLN A 2 -3.01 -21.49 20.10
C GLN A 2 -3.59 -20.53 19.07
N THR A 3 -2.90 -19.45 18.82
CA THR A 3 -3.27 -18.49 17.77
C THR A 3 -3.00 -19.15 16.43
N ARG A 4 -4.06 -19.36 15.65
CA ARG A 4 -4.00 -19.85 14.27
C ARG A 4 -3.10 -18.93 13.45
N GLY A 5 -2.23 -19.51 12.60
CA GLY A 5 -1.50 -18.75 11.58
C GLY A 5 -2.44 -18.21 10.51
N LEU A 6 -1.95 -17.27 9.68
CA LEU A 6 -2.71 -16.74 8.56
C LEU A 6 -2.97 -17.82 7.49
N GLU A 7 -4.14 -17.77 6.84
CA GLU A 7 -4.46 -18.57 5.66
C GLU A 7 -3.91 -17.86 4.40
N LEU A 8 -2.62 -18.03 4.15
CA LEU A 8 -1.94 -17.39 3.03
C LEU A 8 -1.87 -18.29 1.79
N PRO A 9 -1.84 -17.72 0.57
CA PRO A 9 -1.48 -18.45 -0.63
C PRO A 9 -0.11 -19.13 -0.49
N PRO A 10 0.12 -20.28 -1.16
CA PRO A 10 1.30 -21.15 -0.93
C PRO A 10 2.66 -20.49 -1.14
N LEU A 11 2.74 -19.38 -1.89
CA LEU A 11 3.97 -18.65 -2.15
C LEU A 11 4.41 -17.76 -0.99
N TYR A 12 3.53 -17.52 -0.01
CA TYR A 12 3.87 -16.69 1.14
C TYR A 12 4.41 -17.50 2.31
N ARG A 13 5.37 -16.92 3.02
CA ARG A 13 5.87 -17.39 4.31
C ARG A 13 5.57 -16.34 5.39
N GLU A 14 4.79 -16.74 6.40
CA GLU A 14 4.40 -15.86 7.49
C GLU A 14 5.55 -15.60 8.46
N VAL A 15 5.78 -14.34 8.77
CA VAL A 15 6.57 -13.87 9.92
C VAL A 15 5.68 -12.97 10.75
N ARG A 16 5.31 -13.46 11.94
CA ARG A 16 4.41 -12.73 12.83
C ARG A 16 5.17 -12.03 13.94
N LEU A 17 4.99 -10.73 14.05
CA LEU A 17 5.53 -9.90 15.12
C LEU A 17 4.55 -9.78 16.29
N ARG A 18 5.05 -9.28 17.42
CA ARG A 18 4.22 -8.87 18.55
C ARG A 18 3.49 -7.57 18.19
N GLU A 19 2.49 -7.19 19.01
CA GLU A 19 1.61 -6.04 18.78
C GLU A 19 2.34 -4.70 18.55
N ALA A 20 3.46 -4.47 19.21
CA ALA A 20 4.29 -3.28 19.05
C ALA A 20 5.42 -3.45 18.01
N GLY A 21 5.39 -4.51 17.20
CA GLY A 21 6.38 -4.76 16.17
C GLY A 21 6.21 -3.80 14.99
N ASP A 22 7.32 -3.43 14.34
CA ASP A 22 7.37 -2.68 13.10
C ASP A 22 7.62 -3.66 11.95
N ALA A 23 6.57 -3.96 11.18
CA ALA A 23 6.65 -4.92 10.09
C ALA A 23 7.59 -4.46 8.98
N PHE A 24 7.64 -3.16 8.69
CA PHE A 24 8.51 -2.60 7.67
C PHE A 24 9.99 -2.69 8.06
N ALA A 25 10.34 -2.20 9.25
CA ALA A 25 11.72 -2.24 9.71
C ALA A 25 12.23 -3.69 9.81
N HIS A 26 11.39 -4.61 10.32
CA HIS A 26 11.75 -6.02 10.42
C HIS A 26 11.93 -6.66 9.04
N ALA A 27 11.01 -6.43 8.11
CA ALA A 27 11.11 -6.95 6.75
C ALA A 27 12.37 -6.44 6.04
N CYS A 28 12.70 -5.14 6.16
CA CYS A 28 13.93 -4.58 5.60
C CYS A 28 15.19 -5.23 6.19
N ALA A 29 15.20 -5.52 7.50
CA ALA A 29 16.35 -6.13 8.18
C ALA A 29 16.62 -7.56 7.71
N ILE A 30 15.58 -8.33 7.32
CA ILE A 30 15.71 -9.73 6.92
C ILE A 30 15.63 -9.94 5.40
N ALA A 31 15.34 -8.90 4.62
CA ALA A 31 14.98 -9.03 3.19
C ALA A 31 16.01 -9.79 2.37
N ALA A 32 17.30 -9.52 2.58
CA ALA A 32 18.39 -10.17 1.84
C ALA A 32 18.47 -11.70 2.06
N GLU A 33 18.01 -12.20 3.21
CA GLU A 33 18.10 -13.62 3.59
C GLU A 33 16.74 -14.33 3.48
N ALA A 34 15.65 -13.59 3.68
CA ALA A 34 14.31 -14.16 3.78
C ALA A 34 13.74 -14.58 2.43
N GLY A 35 14.08 -13.87 1.34
CA GLY A 35 13.62 -14.11 -0.02
C GLY A 35 12.18 -13.70 -0.29
N ALA A 36 11.81 -13.71 -1.57
CA ALA A 36 10.50 -13.32 -2.05
C ALA A 36 9.35 -14.10 -1.41
N GLY A 37 8.22 -13.42 -1.20
CA GLY A 37 7.03 -14.00 -0.58
C GLY A 37 7.06 -14.05 0.95
N THR A 38 8.13 -13.57 1.60
CA THR A 38 8.13 -13.42 3.06
C THR A 38 7.20 -12.27 3.44
N LEU A 39 6.11 -12.59 4.13
CA LEU A 39 5.10 -11.66 4.61
C LEU A 39 5.28 -11.47 6.10
N VAL A 40 5.72 -10.28 6.48
CA VAL A 40 5.88 -9.85 7.88
C VAL A 40 4.66 -9.03 8.27
N TRP A 41 4.07 -9.31 9.42
CA TRP A 41 2.93 -8.53 9.92
C TRP A 41 2.95 -8.40 11.43
N SER A 42 2.40 -7.32 11.94
CA SER A 42 2.23 -7.10 13.37
C SER A 42 0.80 -7.45 13.80
N ARG A 43 0.70 -8.09 14.97
CA ARG A 43 -0.58 -8.43 15.57
C ARG A 43 -1.07 -7.25 16.39
N SER A 44 -1.69 -6.28 15.73
CA SER A 44 -2.25 -5.11 16.38
C SER A 44 -3.77 -5.06 16.20
N TRP A 45 -4.49 -4.54 17.21
CA TRP A 45 -5.94 -4.36 17.15
C TRP A 45 -6.33 -3.02 16.50
N HIS A 46 -5.43 -2.03 16.52
CA HIS A 46 -5.69 -0.69 16.02
C HIS A 46 -4.99 -0.37 14.69
N LEU A 47 -4.03 -1.21 14.30
CA LEU A 47 -3.23 -0.99 13.10
C LEU A 47 -3.10 -2.28 12.29
N PHE A 48 -3.45 -2.23 11.04
CA PHE A 48 -3.01 -3.18 10.03
C PHE A 48 -1.64 -2.75 9.54
N ASP A 49 -0.62 -3.59 9.71
CA ASP A 49 0.78 -3.29 9.43
C ASP A 49 1.42 -4.54 8.81
N VAL A 50 1.62 -4.53 7.49
CA VAL A 50 2.08 -5.67 6.70
C VAL A 50 3.18 -5.25 5.73
N ALA A 51 4.26 -6.01 5.68
CA ALA A 51 5.34 -5.85 4.72
C ALA A 51 5.61 -7.17 3.98
N VAL A 52 5.83 -7.10 2.68
CA VAL A 52 6.14 -8.26 1.83
C VAL A 52 7.48 -8.05 1.15
N VAL A 53 8.37 -9.05 1.29
CA VAL A 53 9.63 -9.07 0.55
C VAL A 53 9.36 -9.54 -0.88
N LEU A 54 9.90 -8.79 -1.83
CA LEU A 54 9.84 -9.05 -3.27
C LEU A 54 11.27 -9.17 -3.81
N GLU A 55 11.44 -9.93 -4.90
CA GLU A 55 12.68 -10.02 -5.68
C GLU A 55 12.36 -9.61 -7.12
N PRO A 56 12.41 -8.31 -7.46
CA PRO A 56 12.03 -7.85 -8.79
C PRO A 56 13.03 -8.29 -9.83
N SER A 57 12.54 -8.70 -11.01
CA SER A 57 13.35 -8.92 -12.20
C SER A 57 13.52 -7.68 -13.09
N LEU A 58 12.80 -6.59 -12.76
CA LEU A 58 12.82 -5.34 -13.49
C LEU A 58 13.84 -4.37 -12.89
N PRO A 59 14.47 -3.50 -13.70
CA PRO A 59 15.28 -2.39 -13.18
C PRO A 59 14.52 -1.56 -12.15
N LEU A 60 15.24 -1.03 -11.16
CA LEU A 60 14.67 -0.27 -10.03
C LEU A 60 13.70 0.82 -10.49
N ALA A 61 14.06 1.55 -11.55
CA ALA A 61 13.19 2.59 -12.13
C ALA A 61 11.79 2.09 -12.51
N ARG A 62 11.64 0.81 -12.84
CA ARG A 62 10.35 0.16 -13.16
C ARG A 62 9.79 -0.64 -11.98
N ALA A 63 10.66 -1.26 -11.18
CA ALA A 63 10.26 -2.08 -10.04
C ALA A 63 9.46 -1.29 -8.99
N ARG A 64 9.67 0.03 -8.90
CA ARG A 64 8.86 0.94 -8.05
C ARG A 64 7.37 0.91 -8.39
N GLY A 65 6.98 0.44 -9.57
CA GLY A 65 5.58 0.17 -9.91
C GLY A 65 4.88 -0.81 -8.97
N ALA A 66 5.65 -1.60 -8.18
CA ALA A 66 5.11 -2.44 -7.12
C ALA A 66 4.29 -1.66 -6.08
N LEU A 67 4.58 -0.36 -5.86
CA LEU A 67 3.77 0.51 -5.02
C LEU A 67 2.30 0.51 -5.48
N TYR A 68 2.08 0.71 -6.77
CA TYR A 68 0.73 0.81 -7.34
C TYR A 68 -0.02 -0.52 -7.31
N VAL A 69 0.73 -1.64 -7.44
CA VAL A 69 0.16 -2.98 -7.23
C VAL A 69 -0.28 -3.15 -5.78
N GLY A 70 0.60 -2.78 -4.82
CA GLY A 70 0.30 -2.84 -3.40
C GLY A 70 -0.88 -1.97 -2.99
N MET A 71 -0.95 -0.73 -3.50
CA MET A 71 -2.08 0.19 -3.27
C MET A 71 -3.39 -0.39 -3.81
N SER A 72 -3.38 -0.91 -5.04
CA SER A 72 -4.57 -1.51 -5.66
C SER A 72 -5.02 -2.76 -4.91
N ALA A 73 -4.07 -3.62 -4.51
CA ALA A 73 -4.35 -4.82 -3.72
C ALA A 73 -4.95 -4.47 -2.34
N LEU A 74 -4.45 -3.39 -1.70
CA LEU A 74 -5.00 -2.90 -0.44
C LEU A 74 -6.44 -2.40 -0.61
N ALA A 75 -6.68 -1.60 -1.65
CA ALA A 75 -8.04 -1.11 -1.92
C ALA A 75 -9.02 -2.25 -2.24
N ASP A 76 -8.58 -3.26 -3.01
CA ASP A 76 -9.40 -4.44 -3.30
C ASP A 76 -9.69 -5.25 -2.02
N ALA A 77 -8.68 -5.43 -1.16
CA ALA A 77 -8.85 -6.11 0.12
C ALA A 77 -9.82 -5.36 1.05
N LEU A 78 -9.73 -4.03 1.10
CA LEU A 78 -10.67 -3.19 1.85
C LEU A 78 -12.08 -3.25 1.25
N ALA A 79 -12.21 -3.25 -0.08
CA ALA A 79 -13.50 -3.27 -0.76
C ALA A 79 -14.32 -4.55 -0.47
N VAL A 80 -13.65 -5.68 -0.20
CA VAL A 80 -14.34 -6.93 0.23
C VAL A 80 -15.14 -6.75 1.52
N HIS A 81 -14.68 -5.86 2.40
CA HIS A 81 -15.25 -5.63 3.73
C HIS A 81 -15.95 -4.27 3.87
N ALA A 82 -15.90 -3.46 2.81
CA ALA A 82 -16.44 -2.11 2.85
C ALA A 82 -17.97 -2.12 3.01
N PRO A 83 -18.53 -1.31 3.90
CA PRO A 83 -19.95 -1.06 3.91
C PRO A 83 -20.37 -0.34 2.63
N PRO A 84 -21.66 -0.41 2.25
CA PRO A 84 -22.18 0.32 1.09
C PRO A 84 -21.86 1.81 1.16
N GLU A 85 -21.60 2.41 0.00
CA GLU A 85 -21.42 3.86 -0.16
C GLU A 85 -20.18 4.47 0.53
N LYS A 86 -19.18 3.65 0.86
CA LYS A 86 -17.88 4.11 1.39
C LYS A 86 -16.82 4.04 0.29
N PRO A 87 -16.59 5.13 -0.47
CA PRO A 87 -15.59 5.12 -1.54
C PRO A 87 -14.18 4.98 -0.97
N ILE A 88 -13.37 4.19 -1.67
CA ILE A 88 -11.94 4.05 -1.42
C ILE A 88 -11.21 4.81 -2.54
N ALA A 89 -10.42 5.80 -2.18
CA ALA A 89 -9.68 6.65 -3.10
C ALA A 89 -8.19 6.68 -2.77
N PHE A 90 -7.38 7.11 -3.73
CA PHE A 90 -5.96 7.32 -3.57
C PHE A 90 -5.61 8.80 -3.71
N VAL A 91 -4.72 9.28 -2.83
CA VAL A 91 -3.97 10.51 -3.05
C VAL A 91 -2.56 10.11 -3.46
N TRP A 92 -2.15 10.56 -4.62
CA TRP A 92 -0.87 10.18 -5.20
C TRP A 92 0.33 10.64 -4.34
N PRO A 93 1.34 9.78 -4.15
CA PRO A 93 1.50 8.45 -4.74
C PRO A 93 0.99 7.31 -3.86
N ASP A 94 0.85 7.52 -2.55
CA ASP A 94 0.98 6.47 -1.54
C ASP A 94 -0.08 6.50 -0.43
N LEU A 95 -1.03 7.46 -0.45
CA LEU A 95 -2.04 7.60 0.59
C LEU A 95 -3.37 6.99 0.16
N VAL A 96 -4.02 6.28 1.09
CA VAL A 96 -5.37 5.70 0.94
C VAL A 96 -6.36 6.47 1.79
N GLU A 97 -7.47 6.82 1.18
CA GLU A 97 -8.64 7.43 1.83
C GLU A 97 -9.83 6.49 1.78
N VAL A 98 -10.63 6.51 2.84
CA VAL A 98 -11.95 5.90 2.88
C VAL A 98 -12.93 7.01 3.22
N ASN A 99 -13.96 7.17 2.41
CA ASN A 99 -14.99 8.21 2.58
C ASN A 99 -14.41 9.64 2.72
N GLY A 100 -13.26 9.91 2.09
CA GLY A 100 -12.56 11.19 2.13
C GLY A 100 -11.64 11.40 3.34
N GLY A 101 -11.57 10.47 4.29
CA GLY A 101 -10.63 10.50 5.40
C GLY A 101 -9.42 9.59 5.15
N ALA A 102 -8.23 10.08 5.43
CA ALA A 102 -6.99 9.32 5.32
C ALA A 102 -6.96 8.18 6.35
N VAL A 103 -6.79 6.94 5.89
CA VAL A 103 -6.74 5.75 6.75
C VAL A 103 -5.36 5.10 6.78
N GLY A 104 -4.51 5.33 5.78
CA GLY A 104 -3.23 4.66 5.66
C GLY A 104 -2.56 4.88 4.33
N GLY A 105 -1.66 3.96 3.98
CA GLY A 105 -0.96 4.04 2.70
C GLY A 105 0.06 2.94 2.51
N ALA A 106 0.92 3.14 1.51
CA ALA A 106 1.98 2.21 1.15
C ALA A 106 3.35 2.90 1.09
N ARG A 107 4.42 2.15 1.28
CA ARG A 107 5.81 2.59 1.05
C ARG A 107 6.67 1.46 0.54
N LEU A 108 7.81 1.81 -0.06
CA LEU A 108 8.80 0.88 -0.55
C LEU A 108 10.15 1.10 0.12
N ALA A 109 10.89 0.01 0.29
CA ALA A 109 12.33 0.02 0.47
C ALA A 109 12.95 -0.98 -0.50
N TRP A 110 14.23 -0.82 -0.81
CA TRP A 110 14.95 -1.71 -1.72
C TRP A 110 16.44 -1.71 -1.42
N GLU A 111 17.12 -2.72 -1.91
CA GLU A 111 18.57 -2.77 -1.87
C GLU A 111 19.18 -1.53 -2.55
N PRO A 112 20.15 -0.86 -1.91
CA PRO A 112 20.85 0.26 -2.56
C PRO A 112 21.51 -0.17 -3.87
N GLY A 113 21.26 0.59 -4.93
CA GLY A 113 21.75 0.28 -6.28
C GLY A 113 21.43 1.39 -7.27
N THR A 114 21.63 1.12 -8.55
CA THR A 114 21.36 2.07 -9.63
C THR A 114 19.96 1.90 -10.19
N GLU A 115 19.41 2.96 -10.79
CA GLU A 115 18.10 2.95 -11.46
C GLU A 115 17.97 1.89 -12.56
N ARG A 116 19.12 1.45 -13.13
CA ARG A 116 19.19 0.56 -14.29
C ARG A 116 19.29 -0.92 -13.91
N GLU A 117 19.57 -1.22 -12.66
CA GLU A 117 19.73 -2.56 -12.14
C GLU A 117 18.48 -3.01 -11.39
N ALA A 118 18.17 -4.30 -11.47
CA ALA A 118 17.16 -4.89 -10.63
C ALA A 118 17.71 -5.03 -9.20
N PRO A 119 17.04 -4.52 -8.17
CA PRO A 119 17.50 -4.73 -6.79
C PRO A 119 17.33 -6.20 -6.41
N ALA A 120 18.27 -6.77 -5.64
CA ALA A 120 18.17 -8.15 -5.20
C ALA A 120 16.95 -8.36 -4.28
N TRP A 121 16.54 -7.34 -3.55
CA TRP A 121 15.31 -7.35 -2.76
C TRP A 121 14.60 -5.99 -2.77
N MET A 122 13.30 -6.04 -2.58
CA MET A 122 12.44 -4.89 -2.34
C MET A 122 11.43 -5.25 -1.27
N VAL A 123 11.10 -4.32 -0.40
CA VAL A 123 10.03 -4.45 0.60
C VAL A 123 8.89 -3.54 0.23
N LEU A 124 7.73 -4.13 -0.01
CA LEU A 124 6.47 -3.43 -0.17
C LEU A 124 5.74 -3.47 1.18
N HIS A 125 5.47 -2.31 1.75
CA HIS A 125 4.79 -2.16 3.01
C HIS A 125 3.48 -1.41 2.85
N VAL A 126 2.46 -1.85 3.55
CA VAL A 126 1.16 -1.18 3.68
C VAL A 126 0.76 -1.09 5.14
N ALA A 127 0.20 0.03 5.55
CA ALA A 127 -0.41 0.17 6.86
C ALA A 127 -1.72 0.94 6.79
N VAL A 128 -2.69 0.52 7.61
CA VAL A 128 -4.02 1.14 7.69
C VAL A 128 -4.46 1.18 9.14
N ARG A 129 -4.99 2.32 9.57
CA ARG A 129 -5.59 2.47 10.90
C ARG A 129 -6.92 1.71 10.95
N LEU A 130 -6.98 0.67 11.78
CA LEU A 130 -8.20 -0.11 12.03
C LEU A 130 -9.11 0.62 13.01
N ALA A 131 -8.54 1.13 14.09
CA ALA A 131 -9.24 1.91 15.13
C ALA A 131 -8.32 2.96 15.72
N PHE A 132 -8.88 3.96 16.39
CA PHE A 132 -8.10 4.88 17.21
C PHE A 132 -7.75 4.23 18.55
N GLU A 133 -6.51 4.42 19.04
CA GLU A 133 -6.10 3.93 20.37
C GLU A 133 -6.82 4.64 21.51
N GLN A 134 -7.15 5.90 21.30
CA GLN A 134 -7.94 6.71 22.22
C GLN A 134 -9.17 7.23 21.47
N ALA A 135 -10.27 7.43 22.21
CA ALA A 135 -11.46 8.00 21.62
C ALA A 135 -11.11 9.34 20.95
N ALA A 136 -11.20 9.39 19.63
CA ALA A 136 -11.03 10.63 18.90
C ALA A 136 -12.26 11.50 19.15
N GLU A 137 -12.05 12.80 19.44
CA GLU A 137 -13.18 13.74 19.46
C GLU A 137 -13.66 13.93 18.01
N PRO A 138 -14.93 13.63 17.71
CA PRO A 138 -15.45 13.76 16.36
C PRO A 138 -15.27 15.19 15.82
N GLY A 139 -14.68 15.33 14.63
CA GLY A 139 -14.56 16.60 13.93
C GLY A 139 -13.31 17.42 14.20
N LEU A 140 -12.41 17.02 15.11
CA LEU A 140 -11.14 17.73 15.33
C LEU A 140 -10.14 17.52 14.19
N THR A 141 -10.17 16.36 13.55
CA THR A 141 -9.30 16.01 12.42
C THR A 141 -10.10 15.34 11.30
N PRO A 142 -10.93 16.10 10.57
CA PRO A 142 -11.81 15.52 9.53
C PRO A 142 -11.06 14.86 8.39
N GLU A 143 -9.76 15.16 8.25
CA GLU A 143 -8.88 14.64 7.22
C GLU A 143 -8.35 13.24 7.53
N ILE A 144 -8.54 12.74 8.76
CA ILE A 144 -8.00 11.45 9.22
C ILE A 144 -9.12 10.64 9.84
N THR A 145 -9.21 9.36 9.47
CA THR A 145 -10.20 8.43 10.01
C THR A 145 -9.60 7.06 10.33
N ALA A 146 -10.42 6.15 10.83
CA ALA A 146 -10.09 4.76 11.05
C ALA A 146 -11.19 3.88 10.42
N LEU A 147 -10.87 2.64 10.04
CA LEU A 147 -11.85 1.74 9.42
C LEU A 147 -13.06 1.49 10.32
N ALA A 148 -12.87 1.41 11.64
CA ALA A 148 -13.96 1.26 12.60
C ALA A 148 -14.97 2.42 12.53
N GLU A 149 -14.48 3.66 12.37
CA GLU A 149 -15.33 4.86 12.24
C GLU A 149 -16.09 4.88 10.90
N GLU A 150 -15.53 4.23 9.89
CA GLU A 150 -16.15 4.13 8.56
C GLU A 150 -17.08 2.91 8.41
N GLY A 151 -17.33 2.20 9.50
CA GLY A 151 -18.32 1.14 9.54
C GLY A 151 -17.83 -0.24 9.08
N TYR A 152 -16.51 -0.48 9.06
CA TYR A 152 -15.94 -1.79 8.71
C TYR A 152 -16.17 -2.86 9.81
N GLY A 153 -16.85 -2.51 10.87
CA GLY A 153 -17.18 -3.45 11.94
C GLY A 153 -15.95 -3.99 12.67
N GLU A 154 -15.90 -5.30 12.86
CA GLU A 154 -14.83 -5.98 13.58
C GLU A 154 -13.75 -6.54 12.63
N LEU A 155 -13.42 -5.81 11.54
CA LEU A 155 -12.34 -6.20 10.65
C LEU A 155 -11.00 -6.19 11.38
N ASP A 156 -10.41 -7.35 11.57
CA ASP A 156 -9.12 -7.49 12.24
C ASP A 156 -7.94 -7.53 11.25
N ALA A 157 -6.73 -7.30 11.79
CA ALA A 157 -5.51 -7.28 11.00
C ALA A 157 -5.22 -8.61 10.31
N ALA A 158 -5.58 -9.76 10.90
CA ALA A 158 -5.34 -11.08 10.32
C ALA A 158 -6.22 -11.31 9.09
N THR A 159 -7.51 -11.04 9.21
CA THR A 159 -8.48 -11.15 8.11
C THR A 159 -8.08 -10.25 6.94
N LEU A 160 -7.68 -9.02 7.24
CA LEU A 160 -7.23 -8.09 6.20
C LEU A 160 -5.91 -8.54 5.56
N ALA A 161 -4.97 -9.12 6.34
CA ALA A 161 -3.69 -9.62 5.82
C ALA A 161 -3.89 -10.79 4.84
N GLU A 162 -4.80 -11.72 5.16
CA GLU A 162 -5.15 -12.82 4.27
C GLU A 162 -5.79 -12.34 2.96
N SER A 163 -6.70 -11.36 3.06
CA SER A 163 -7.32 -10.75 1.89
C SER A 163 -6.29 -9.99 1.05
N TYR A 164 -5.46 -9.16 1.68
CA TYR A 164 -4.40 -8.41 1.03
C TYR A 164 -3.40 -9.31 0.29
N ALA A 165 -2.94 -10.39 0.94
CA ALA A 165 -2.01 -11.33 0.33
C ALA A 165 -2.55 -11.95 -0.96
N ARG A 166 -3.85 -12.34 -0.99
CA ARG A 166 -4.51 -12.87 -2.19
C ARG A 166 -4.57 -11.83 -3.31
N HIS A 167 -4.98 -10.60 -3.00
CA HIS A 167 -5.08 -9.52 -3.99
C HIS A 167 -3.71 -9.06 -4.48
N LEU A 168 -2.70 -9.01 -3.61
CA LEU A 168 -1.33 -8.68 -4.00
C LEU A 168 -0.76 -9.72 -4.97
N MET A 169 -0.93 -11.00 -4.68
CA MET A 169 -0.49 -12.07 -5.58
C MET A 169 -1.16 -11.98 -6.95
N ALA A 170 -2.47 -11.75 -6.98
CA ALA A 170 -3.22 -11.58 -8.23
C ALA A 170 -2.74 -10.35 -9.02
N GLY A 171 -2.51 -9.22 -8.34
CA GLY A 171 -2.03 -7.99 -8.97
C GLY A 171 -0.60 -8.11 -9.51
N LEU A 172 0.30 -8.81 -8.80
CA LEU A 172 1.65 -9.09 -9.28
C LEU A 172 1.63 -10.01 -10.50
N HIS A 173 0.76 -11.02 -10.50
CA HIS A 173 0.57 -11.89 -11.66
C HIS A 173 0.02 -11.12 -12.88
N GLU A 174 -1.02 -10.28 -12.69
CA GLU A 174 -1.55 -9.42 -13.75
C GLU A 174 -0.46 -8.50 -14.32
N TRP A 175 0.40 -7.94 -13.45
CA TRP A 175 1.52 -7.13 -13.91
C TRP A 175 2.51 -7.92 -14.80
N GLN A 176 2.80 -9.16 -14.41
CA GLN A 176 3.68 -10.04 -15.21
C GLN A 176 3.08 -10.37 -16.57
N GLU A 177 1.79 -10.65 -16.64
CA GLU A 177 1.10 -11.06 -17.88
C GLU A 177 0.75 -9.89 -18.80
N GLU A 178 0.19 -8.80 -18.23
CA GLU A 178 -0.37 -7.70 -19.00
C GLU A 178 0.53 -6.44 -19.01
N GLY A 179 1.58 -6.43 -18.20
CA GLY A 179 2.52 -5.31 -18.09
C GLY A 179 2.01 -4.13 -17.26
N PHE A 180 2.85 -3.10 -17.12
CA PHE A 180 2.59 -1.96 -16.24
C PHE A 180 1.33 -1.16 -16.60
N ARG A 181 0.88 -1.22 -17.87
CA ARG A 181 -0.33 -0.51 -18.29
C ARG A 181 -1.59 -0.97 -17.55
N ALA A 182 -1.72 -2.26 -17.24
CA ALA A 182 -2.82 -2.79 -16.46
C ALA A 182 -2.78 -2.26 -15.03
N VAL A 183 -1.60 -2.29 -14.39
CA VAL A 183 -1.36 -1.73 -13.05
C VAL A 183 -1.74 -0.24 -13.00
N ALA A 184 -1.25 0.55 -13.97
CA ALA A 184 -1.52 1.99 -14.06
C ALA A 184 -3.02 2.26 -14.17
N ARG A 185 -3.74 1.52 -15.01
CA ARG A 185 -5.20 1.65 -15.17
C ARG A 185 -5.93 1.45 -13.85
N ARG A 186 -5.67 0.35 -13.14
CA ARG A 186 -6.31 0.02 -11.85
C ARG A 186 -6.07 1.08 -10.80
N TYR A 187 -4.83 1.55 -10.68
CA TYR A 187 -4.50 2.61 -9.73
C TYR A 187 -5.22 3.93 -10.09
N LEU A 188 -5.20 4.33 -11.37
CA LEU A 188 -5.80 5.58 -11.83
C LEU A 188 -7.33 5.59 -11.69
N GLU A 189 -8.00 4.44 -11.71
CA GLU A 189 -9.45 4.34 -11.48
C GLU A 189 -9.86 4.86 -10.10
N ARG A 190 -8.98 4.68 -9.09
CA ARG A 190 -9.20 5.11 -7.70
C ARG A 190 -8.48 6.39 -7.32
N LEU A 191 -7.61 6.90 -8.19
CA LEU A 191 -6.90 8.14 -7.90
C LEU A 191 -7.90 9.29 -7.75
N ASP A 192 -7.87 9.98 -6.61
CA ASP A 192 -8.66 11.19 -6.41
C ASP A 192 -8.34 12.18 -7.52
N ARG A 193 -9.41 12.82 -8.03
CA ARG A 193 -9.32 13.58 -9.27
C ARG A 193 -8.58 14.89 -9.05
N PRO A 194 -7.29 15.03 -9.42
CA PRO A 194 -6.78 16.36 -9.68
C PRO A 194 -7.64 17.01 -10.78
N ARG A 195 -7.80 18.32 -10.76
CA ARG A 195 -8.51 19.11 -11.81
C ARG A 195 -7.72 19.03 -13.13
N ALA A 196 -7.49 17.83 -13.63
CA ALA A 196 -6.76 17.57 -14.87
C ALA A 196 -7.72 16.95 -15.90
N ALA A 197 -7.64 17.40 -17.13
CA ALA A 197 -8.44 16.85 -18.23
C ALA A 197 -8.02 15.40 -18.55
N ARG A 198 -6.72 15.12 -18.44
CA ARG A 198 -6.17 13.77 -18.64
C ARG A 198 -5.12 13.45 -17.57
N ARG A 199 -5.04 12.17 -17.22
CA ARG A 199 -4.06 11.64 -16.26
C ARG A 199 -3.52 10.28 -16.72
N GLY A 200 -2.26 10.04 -16.43
CA GLY A 200 -1.58 8.79 -16.77
C GLY A 200 -0.41 8.53 -15.83
N LEU A 201 0.10 7.30 -15.88
CA LEU A 201 1.38 6.95 -15.28
C LEU A 201 2.32 6.54 -16.40
N ASP A 202 3.54 7.04 -16.38
CA ASP A 202 4.57 6.56 -17.30
C ASP A 202 5.14 5.21 -16.82
N PRO A 203 5.96 4.52 -17.65
CA PRO A 203 6.54 3.23 -17.26
C PRO A 203 7.45 3.26 -16.03
N GLY A 204 7.94 4.43 -15.61
CA GLY A 204 8.70 4.65 -14.38
C GLY A 204 7.82 4.93 -13.16
N GLY A 205 6.51 5.08 -13.37
CA GLY A 205 5.53 5.35 -12.34
C GLY A 205 5.29 6.84 -12.06
N ASP A 206 5.88 7.75 -12.83
CA ASP A 206 5.63 9.18 -12.67
C ASP A 206 4.20 9.53 -13.08
N LEU A 207 3.53 10.39 -12.31
CA LEU A 207 2.20 10.86 -12.62
C LEU A 207 2.25 11.97 -13.68
N LEU A 208 1.56 11.74 -14.78
CA LEU A 208 1.40 12.69 -15.89
C LEU A 208 0.00 13.29 -15.80
N LEU A 209 -0.08 14.61 -15.76
CA LEU A 209 -1.31 15.37 -15.72
C LEU A 209 -1.34 16.34 -16.91
N GLN A 210 -2.46 16.41 -17.60
CA GLN A 210 -2.69 17.41 -18.65
C GLN A 210 -3.92 18.24 -18.29
N ASP A 211 -3.78 19.55 -18.26
CA ASP A 211 -4.91 20.45 -17.99
C ASP A 211 -5.82 20.65 -19.21
N GLU A 212 -6.88 21.41 -19.03
CA GLU A 212 -7.86 21.73 -20.10
C GLU A 212 -7.25 22.52 -21.27
N HIS A 213 -6.11 23.18 -21.04
CA HIS A 213 -5.39 23.96 -22.05
C HIS A 213 -4.28 23.16 -22.73
N GLY A 214 -4.10 21.88 -22.34
CA GLY A 214 -3.09 20.99 -22.89
C GLY A 214 -1.71 21.12 -22.23
N ALA A 215 -1.56 21.94 -21.17
CA ALA A 215 -0.30 22.02 -20.44
C ALA A 215 -0.06 20.75 -19.64
N GLU A 216 1.14 20.19 -19.75
CA GLU A 216 1.52 18.95 -19.10
C GLU A 216 2.31 19.22 -17.83
N THR A 217 1.96 18.50 -16.76
CA THR A 217 2.68 18.48 -15.49
C THR A 217 3.10 17.04 -15.18
N ARG A 218 4.37 16.84 -14.83
CA ARG A 218 4.92 15.57 -14.40
C ARG A 218 5.27 15.64 -12.91
N ARG A 219 4.79 14.67 -12.14
CA ARG A 219 5.17 14.46 -10.74
C ARG A 219 6.02 13.22 -10.63
N ALA A 220 7.28 13.40 -10.27
CA ALA A 220 8.24 12.29 -10.21
C ALA A 220 7.98 11.38 -9.00
N LEU A 221 7.88 10.06 -9.24
CA LEU A 221 7.61 9.06 -8.20
C LEU A 221 8.80 8.91 -7.24
N ALA A 222 10.02 8.79 -7.77
CA ALA A 222 11.19 8.50 -6.95
C ALA A 222 11.43 9.49 -5.78
N PRO A 223 11.38 10.82 -5.97
CA PRO A 223 11.48 11.76 -4.85
C PRO A 223 10.26 11.71 -3.93
N ALA A 224 9.06 11.41 -4.43
CA ALA A 224 7.86 11.31 -3.61
C ALA A 224 7.93 10.12 -2.64
N LEU A 225 8.56 9.02 -3.03
CA LEU A 225 8.75 7.85 -2.17
C LEU A 225 9.75 8.08 -1.02
N ALA A 226 10.61 9.08 -1.12
CA ALA A 226 11.59 9.38 -0.07
C ALA A 226 10.97 9.90 1.22
N ALA A 227 9.75 10.45 1.15
CA ALA A 227 9.03 10.99 2.30
C ALA A 227 7.53 10.64 2.17
N PRO A 228 7.12 9.42 2.56
CA PRO A 228 5.73 9.00 2.49
C PRO A 228 4.82 9.97 3.23
N SER A 229 3.86 10.56 2.51
CA SER A 229 3.04 11.68 3.00
C SER A 229 2.13 11.28 4.14
N TRP A 230 1.67 10.05 4.14
CA TRP A 230 0.69 9.51 5.07
C TRP A 230 1.25 9.15 6.46
N LEU A 231 2.54 8.84 6.59
CA LEU A 231 3.14 8.45 7.87
C LEU A 231 3.04 9.57 8.91
N ALA A 232 3.40 10.79 8.53
CA ALA A 232 3.30 11.94 9.42
C ALA A 232 1.83 12.33 9.67
N ALA A 233 1.00 12.33 8.64
CA ALA A 233 -0.41 12.67 8.72
C ALA A 233 -1.18 11.74 9.69
N LEU A 234 -0.80 10.45 9.73
CA LEU A 234 -1.45 9.46 10.60
C LEU A 234 -0.74 9.25 11.94
N GLY A 235 0.33 9.98 12.24
CA GLY A 235 1.12 9.78 13.46
C GLY A 235 1.82 8.42 13.52
N LEU A 236 2.06 7.79 12.36
CA LEU A 236 2.74 6.50 12.22
C LEU A 236 4.23 6.65 11.87
N ALA A 237 4.75 7.87 11.85
CA ALA A 237 6.19 8.12 11.70
C ALA A 237 6.91 7.59 12.95
N ARG A 238 7.70 6.54 12.77
CA ARG A 238 8.61 5.96 13.77
C ARG A 238 10.04 6.13 13.33
#